data_1a2b1995be379b85da79ba8a6d392a01
#
_entry.id   1a2b1995be379b85da79ba8a6d392a01
#
_cell.length_a   1.000
_cell.length_b   1.000
_cell.length_c   1.000
_cell.angle_alpha   90.00
_cell.angle_beta   90.00
_cell.angle_gamma   90.00
#
_symmetry.space_group_name_H-M   'P 1'
#
loop_
_entity.id
_entity.type
_entity.pdbx_description
1 polymer ?
#
loop_
_entity_poly.entity_id
_entity_poly.type
_entity_poly.pdbx_seq_one_letter_code
_entity_poly.pdbx_strand_id
1 'polypeptide(L)'
;IELYKYNDKLGISGPKMIDGSGHFLLESKRGLPTLWAASSKTLGLFKISSFFFGQYYNLRLDENKKGKTDVLVGAFMFMRKSLYDQLKGFDENFFMYGEDIDLSHRSLKLGYTNYYFPETKSIHFKGESTPKDKAYQRRFYNAMSYYYNKNFSHNWLVNYVFLFGSYLFSGFKRFISSKSEKKNETPINNRLIVTSDDNLFEKLHK
;
A
#
# COMPACT_ATOMS: atom_id res chain seq x y z
N ILE A 1 -5.91 -20.50 -9.61
CA ILE A 1 -6.96 -20.82 -10.62
C ILE A 1 -8.01 -21.76 -10.02
N GLU A 2 -7.64 -22.80 -9.28
CA GLU A 2 -8.62 -23.76 -8.71
C GLU A 2 -9.65 -23.12 -7.79
N LEU A 3 -9.26 -22.17 -6.94
CA LEU A 3 -10.21 -21.44 -6.07
C LEU A 3 -11.37 -20.82 -6.86
N TYR A 4 -11.10 -20.36 -8.09
CA TYR A 4 -12.12 -19.75 -8.93
C TYR A 4 -13.08 -20.78 -9.55
N LYS A 5 -12.72 -22.04 -9.62
CA LYS A 5 -13.61 -23.11 -10.13
C LYS A 5 -14.75 -23.42 -9.18
N TYR A 6 -14.54 -23.27 -7.88
CA TYR A 6 -15.46 -23.69 -6.85
C TYR A 6 -16.09 -22.54 -6.06
N ASN A 7 -15.78 -21.30 -6.39
CA ASN A 7 -16.30 -20.13 -5.69
C ASN A 7 -16.65 -18.99 -6.65
N ASP A 8 -17.92 -18.91 -7.01
CA ASP A 8 -18.42 -17.88 -7.93
C ASP A 8 -18.44 -16.49 -7.33
N LYS A 9 -18.36 -16.37 -6.00
CA LYS A 9 -18.27 -15.10 -5.28
C LYS A 9 -16.84 -14.69 -4.98
N LEU A 10 -15.83 -15.43 -5.49
CA LEU A 10 -14.44 -15.00 -5.39
C LEU A 10 -14.19 -13.80 -6.32
N GLY A 11 -13.82 -12.69 -5.72
CA GLY A 11 -13.53 -11.43 -6.38
C GLY A 11 -12.09 -11.36 -6.90
N ILE A 12 -11.33 -10.41 -6.37
CA ILE A 12 -9.92 -10.22 -6.70
C ILE A 12 -9.06 -11.07 -5.76
N SER A 13 -8.03 -11.72 -6.29
CA SER A 13 -7.01 -12.37 -5.48
C SER A 13 -5.61 -11.83 -5.78
N GLY A 14 -4.75 -11.87 -4.77
CA GLY A 14 -3.37 -11.42 -4.90
C GLY A 14 -2.41 -12.28 -4.07
N PRO A 15 -1.15 -12.39 -4.52
CA PRO A 15 -0.11 -13.20 -3.87
C PRO A 15 0.51 -12.48 -2.68
N LYS A 16 1.40 -13.17 -1.97
CA LYS A 16 2.33 -12.58 -1.03
C LYS A 16 3.37 -11.75 -1.77
N MET A 17 3.35 -10.43 -1.58
CA MET A 17 4.39 -9.56 -2.13
C MET A 17 5.56 -9.49 -1.17
N ILE A 18 6.76 -9.59 -1.70
CA ILE A 18 8.03 -9.43 -0.99
C ILE A 18 8.86 -8.36 -1.69
N ASP A 19 9.74 -7.69 -0.96
CA ASP A 19 10.72 -6.77 -1.54
C ASP A 19 11.92 -7.54 -2.13
N GLY A 20 12.86 -6.82 -2.73
CA GLY A 20 14.09 -7.41 -3.30
C GLY A 20 14.97 -8.12 -2.29
N SER A 21 14.80 -7.87 -0.99
CA SER A 21 15.49 -8.53 0.12
C SER A 21 14.71 -9.72 0.71
N GLY A 22 13.55 -10.03 0.16
CA GLY A 22 12.69 -11.12 0.62
C GLY A 22 11.76 -10.78 1.79
N HIS A 23 11.72 -9.51 2.25
CA HIS A 23 10.83 -9.10 3.33
C HIS A 23 9.40 -8.93 2.84
N PHE A 24 8.45 -9.33 3.69
CA PHE A 24 7.04 -9.19 3.41
C PHE A 24 6.61 -7.73 3.28
N LEU A 25 5.84 -7.43 2.24
CA LEU A 25 5.23 -6.13 2.03
C LEU A 25 3.80 -6.10 2.57
N LEU A 26 3.57 -5.29 3.59
CA LEU A 26 2.27 -5.14 4.26
C LEU A 26 1.14 -4.75 3.29
N GLU A 27 1.48 -4.12 2.18
CA GLU A 27 0.54 -3.73 1.14
C GLU A 27 -0.09 -4.91 0.40
N SER A 28 0.46 -6.13 0.52
CA SER A 28 -0.08 -7.35 -0.08
C SER A 28 -1.55 -7.59 0.28
N LYS A 29 -1.93 -7.20 1.49
CA LYS A 29 -3.28 -7.35 2.04
C LYS A 29 -3.62 -6.17 2.93
N ARG A 30 -4.69 -5.47 2.60
CA ARG A 30 -5.10 -4.26 3.32
C ARG A 30 -6.60 -4.30 3.60
N GLY A 31 -7.03 -3.58 4.62
CA GLY A 31 -8.42 -3.19 4.80
C GLY A 31 -8.74 -1.95 3.97
N LEU A 32 -10.03 -1.68 3.81
CA LEU A 32 -10.46 -0.41 3.22
C LEU A 32 -9.93 0.77 4.04
N PRO A 33 -9.50 1.85 3.40
CA PRO A 33 -9.02 3.05 4.08
C PRO A 33 -10.22 3.84 4.65
N THR A 34 -10.88 3.28 5.66
CA THR A 34 -11.87 4.02 6.45
C THR A 34 -11.17 5.18 7.17
N LEU A 35 -11.91 6.18 7.61
CA LEU A 35 -11.34 7.30 8.39
C LEU A 35 -10.57 6.80 9.61
N TRP A 36 -11.11 5.79 10.30
CA TRP A 36 -10.47 5.16 11.44
C TRP A 36 -9.16 4.48 11.06
N ALA A 37 -9.18 3.67 9.99
CA ALA A 37 -8.00 2.97 9.52
C ALA A 37 -6.91 3.93 9.03
N ALA A 38 -7.29 4.99 8.30
CA ALA A 38 -6.37 6.02 7.83
C ALA A 38 -5.75 6.82 8.99
N SER A 39 -6.56 7.25 9.96
CA SER A 39 -6.10 7.95 11.15
C SER A 39 -5.17 7.09 12.00
N SER A 40 -5.52 5.83 12.22
CA SER A 40 -4.71 4.86 12.97
C SER A 40 -3.35 4.64 12.33
N LYS A 41 -3.30 4.54 10.98
CA LYS A 41 -2.05 4.44 10.22
C LYS A 41 -1.21 5.71 10.36
N THR A 42 -1.84 6.86 10.16
CA THR A 42 -1.16 8.17 10.16
C THR A 42 -0.55 8.47 11.53
N LEU A 43 -1.26 8.17 12.60
CA LEU A 43 -0.80 8.35 13.98
C LEU A 43 0.14 7.23 14.46
N GLY A 44 0.36 6.19 13.65
CA GLY A 44 1.21 5.06 14.03
C GLY A 44 0.62 4.16 15.12
N LEU A 45 -0.67 4.31 15.42
CA LEU A 45 -1.36 3.56 16.50
C LEU A 45 -1.36 2.05 16.27
N PHE A 46 -1.24 1.61 15.01
CA PHE A 46 -1.12 0.19 14.67
C PHE A 46 0.12 -0.48 15.30
N LYS A 47 1.16 0.31 15.66
CA LYS A 47 2.35 -0.16 16.38
C LYS A 47 2.06 -0.42 17.86
N ILE A 48 1.05 0.25 18.43
CA ILE A 48 0.65 0.11 19.84
C ILE A 48 -0.24 -1.13 20.01
N SER A 49 -1.21 -1.32 19.10
CA SER A 49 -2.08 -2.50 19.11
C SER A 49 -2.55 -2.83 17.69
N SER A 50 -2.06 -3.95 17.18
CA SER A 50 -2.50 -4.46 15.87
C SER A 50 -3.97 -4.91 15.88
N PHE A 51 -4.48 -5.34 17.04
CA PHE A 51 -5.86 -5.79 17.17
C PHE A 51 -6.87 -4.66 16.95
N PHE A 52 -6.64 -3.48 17.54
CA PHE A 52 -7.55 -2.33 17.44
C PHE A 52 -7.24 -1.44 16.22
N PHE A 53 -5.97 -1.28 15.88
CA PHE A 53 -5.51 -0.27 14.92
C PHE A 53 -4.89 -0.87 13.64
N GLY A 54 -4.71 -2.18 13.58
CA GLY A 54 -4.10 -2.87 12.43
C GLY A 54 -5.03 -3.11 11.25
N GLN A 55 -6.24 -2.55 11.26
CA GLN A 55 -7.26 -2.79 10.23
C GLN A 55 -6.78 -2.37 8.83
N TYR A 56 -6.06 -1.27 8.72
CA TYR A 56 -5.57 -0.80 7.42
C TYR A 56 -4.64 -1.82 6.73
N TYR A 57 -3.76 -2.48 7.47
CA TYR A 57 -2.87 -3.51 6.92
C TYR A 57 -3.39 -4.93 7.09
N ASN A 58 -4.65 -5.08 7.51
CA ASN A 58 -5.24 -6.39 7.81
C ASN A 58 -4.31 -7.27 8.66
N LEU A 59 -3.74 -6.71 9.73
CA LEU A 59 -2.74 -7.38 10.57
C LEU A 59 -3.28 -8.59 11.35
N ARG A 60 -4.62 -8.76 11.39
CA ARG A 60 -5.26 -9.95 11.96
C ARG A 60 -5.07 -11.19 11.09
N LEU A 61 -4.91 -11.03 9.79
CA LEU A 61 -4.57 -12.12 8.89
C LEU A 61 -3.05 -12.29 8.88
N ASP A 62 -2.57 -13.46 9.25
CA ASP A 62 -1.14 -13.80 9.20
C ASP A 62 -0.62 -13.73 7.74
N GLU A 63 0.62 -13.33 7.56
CA GLU A 63 1.24 -13.16 6.24
C GLU A 63 1.43 -14.47 5.47
N ASN A 64 1.42 -15.62 6.16
CA ASN A 64 1.56 -16.94 5.56
C ASN A 64 0.23 -17.70 5.51
N LYS A 65 -0.88 -17.07 5.97
CA LYS A 65 -2.21 -17.67 5.92
C LYS A 65 -3.05 -17.04 4.83
N LYS A 66 -3.67 -17.88 4.01
CA LYS A 66 -4.68 -17.42 3.05
C LYS A 66 -5.94 -16.95 3.75
N GLY A 67 -6.58 -15.94 3.20
CA GLY A 67 -7.80 -15.42 3.81
C GLY A 67 -8.40 -14.22 3.10
N LYS A 68 -9.55 -13.81 3.58
CA LYS A 68 -10.28 -12.64 3.09
C LYS A 68 -9.50 -11.36 3.40
N THR A 69 -9.48 -10.46 2.45
CA THR A 69 -8.93 -9.13 2.61
C THR A 69 -9.77 -8.13 1.82
N ASP A 70 -9.82 -6.88 2.22
CA ASP A 70 -10.63 -5.91 1.48
C ASP A 70 -9.90 -5.44 0.22
N VAL A 71 -8.61 -5.15 0.33
CA VAL A 71 -7.82 -4.52 -0.73
C VAL A 71 -6.55 -5.31 -0.98
N LEU A 72 -6.24 -5.51 -2.25
CA LEU A 72 -5.00 -6.08 -2.74
C LEU A 72 -4.18 -5.00 -3.44
N VAL A 73 -2.87 -5.21 -3.54
CA VAL A 73 -1.96 -4.27 -4.20
C VAL A 73 -2.09 -4.37 -5.73
N GLY A 74 -2.14 -3.22 -6.39
CA GLY A 74 -2.29 -3.13 -7.85
C GLY A 74 -1.15 -3.76 -8.65
N ALA A 75 0.01 -3.99 -8.02
CA ALA A 75 1.15 -4.62 -8.68
C ALA A 75 0.87 -6.06 -9.15
N PHE A 76 -0.08 -6.76 -8.51
CA PHE A 76 -0.54 -8.07 -8.94
C PHE A 76 -1.98 -8.32 -8.45
N MET A 77 -2.91 -8.29 -9.36
CA MET A 77 -4.33 -8.61 -9.14
C MET A 77 -4.78 -9.67 -10.13
N PHE A 78 -5.35 -10.75 -9.63
CA PHE A 78 -5.94 -11.82 -10.44
C PHE A 78 -7.45 -11.86 -10.20
N MET A 79 -8.24 -11.91 -11.25
CA MET A 79 -9.70 -12.00 -11.21
C MET A 79 -10.26 -12.61 -12.48
N ARG A 80 -11.54 -13.01 -12.44
CA ARG A 80 -12.24 -13.40 -13.66
C ARG A 80 -12.39 -12.21 -14.61
N LYS A 81 -12.22 -12.45 -15.91
CA LYS A 81 -12.46 -11.42 -16.92
C LYS A 81 -13.88 -10.86 -16.82
N SER A 82 -14.88 -11.72 -16.59
CA SER A 82 -16.27 -11.30 -16.41
C SER A 82 -16.47 -10.29 -15.27
N LEU A 83 -15.75 -10.47 -14.16
CA LEU A 83 -15.77 -9.51 -13.05
C LEU A 83 -15.09 -8.20 -13.47
N TYR A 84 -13.92 -8.28 -14.14
CA TYR A 84 -13.21 -7.09 -14.62
C TYR A 84 -14.09 -6.26 -15.56
N ASP A 85 -14.78 -6.92 -16.49
CA ASP A 85 -15.71 -6.26 -17.42
C ASP A 85 -16.92 -5.65 -16.68
N GLN A 86 -17.47 -6.35 -15.69
CA GLN A 86 -18.56 -5.85 -14.86
C GLN A 86 -18.14 -4.62 -14.05
N LEU A 87 -16.90 -4.60 -13.57
CA LEU A 87 -16.30 -3.47 -12.86
C LEU A 87 -15.91 -2.33 -13.81
N LYS A 88 -15.92 -2.54 -15.13
CA LYS A 88 -15.46 -1.61 -16.16
C LYS A 88 -13.98 -1.22 -16.01
N GLY A 89 -13.16 -2.16 -15.53
CA GLY A 89 -11.72 -1.94 -15.35
C GLY A 89 -11.36 -0.98 -14.24
N PHE A 90 -10.17 -0.40 -14.33
CA PHE A 90 -9.71 0.66 -13.45
C PHE A 90 -10.42 1.98 -13.74
N ASP A 91 -10.63 2.80 -12.71
CA ASP A 91 -11.15 4.16 -12.89
C ASP A 91 -9.98 5.08 -13.25
N GLU A 92 -9.98 5.59 -14.49
CA GLU A 92 -8.91 6.42 -15.07
C GLU A 92 -8.78 7.80 -14.41
N ASN A 93 -9.71 8.20 -13.57
CA ASN A 93 -9.56 9.41 -12.77
C ASN A 93 -8.48 9.27 -11.66
N PHE A 94 -8.07 8.03 -11.36
CA PHE A 94 -6.88 7.79 -10.54
C PHE A 94 -5.64 7.81 -11.43
N PHE A 95 -4.96 8.95 -11.51
CA PHE A 95 -3.72 9.03 -12.27
C PHE A 95 -2.62 8.11 -11.70
N MET A 96 -2.54 8.03 -10.36
CA MET A 96 -1.57 7.20 -9.64
C MET A 96 -2.01 7.07 -8.19
N TYR A 97 -1.97 5.86 -7.64
CA TYR A 97 -2.45 5.48 -6.30
C TYR A 97 -3.97 5.51 -6.14
N GLY A 98 -4.48 4.54 -5.42
CA GLY A 98 -5.90 4.42 -5.07
C GLY A 98 -6.75 3.70 -6.10
N GLU A 99 -6.25 3.46 -7.31
CA GLU A 99 -6.90 2.67 -8.36
C GLU A 99 -7.14 1.23 -7.91
N ASP A 100 -6.19 0.65 -7.18
CA ASP A 100 -6.26 -0.69 -6.62
C ASP A 100 -7.26 -0.77 -5.46
N ILE A 101 -7.30 0.26 -4.64
CA ILE A 101 -8.26 0.40 -3.55
C ILE A 101 -9.67 0.52 -4.12
N ASP A 102 -9.87 1.36 -5.12
CA ASP A 102 -11.16 1.58 -5.77
C ASP A 102 -11.67 0.30 -6.45
N LEU A 103 -10.82 -0.37 -7.24
CA LEU A 103 -11.19 -1.61 -7.92
C LEU A 103 -11.57 -2.70 -6.92
N SER A 104 -10.76 -2.86 -5.86
CA SER A 104 -11.04 -3.81 -4.77
C SER A 104 -12.36 -3.49 -4.06
N HIS A 105 -12.61 -2.22 -3.76
CA HIS A 105 -13.83 -1.78 -3.09
C HIS A 105 -15.09 -2.00 -3.96
N ARG A 106 -15.00 -1.73 -5.27
CA ARG A 106 -16.11 -1.99 -6.21
C ARG A 106 -16.42 -3.49 -6.29
N SER A 107 -15.41 -4.35 -6.26
CA SER A 107 -15.60 -5.80 -6.18
C SER A 107 -16.41 -6.19 -4.93
N LEU A 108 -16.04 -5.66 -3.76
CA LEU A 108 -16.79 -5.89 -2.52
C LEU A 108 -18.22 -5.37 -2.58
N LYS A 109 -18.45 -4.19 -3.16
CA LYS A 109 -19.80 -3.60 -3.34
C LYS A 109 -20.72 -4.45 -4.21
N LEU A 110 -20.17 -5.20 -5.16
CA LEU A 110 -20.91 -6.18 -5.95
C LEU A 110 -21.14 -7.52 -5.23
N GLY A 111 -20.74 -7.63 -3.97
CA GLY A 111 -20.92 -8.83 -3.16
C GLY A 111 -19.88 -9.93 -3.40
N TYR A 112 -18.77 -9.60 -4.07
CA TYR A 112 -17.64 -10.52 -4.18
C TYR A 112 -16.75 -10.45 -2.94
N THR A 113 -15.93 -11.49 -2.74
CA THR A 113 -14.93 -11.55 -1.66
C THR A 113 -13.53 -11.48 -2.26
N ASN A 114 -12.74 -10.50 -1.88
CA ASN A 114 -11.33 -10.43 -2.25
C ASN A 114 -10.49 -11.33 -1.34
N TYR A 115 -9.40 -11.89 -1.88
CA TYR A 115 -8.70 -12.97 -1.21
C TYR A 115 -7.18 -12.90 -1.35
N TYR A 116 -6.49 -12.96 -0.23
CA TYR A 116 -5.04 -13.04 -0.15
C TYR A 116 -4.57 -14.49 -0.21
N PHE A 117 -3.58 -14.77 -1.07
CA PHE A 117 -3.11 -16.13 -1.38
C PHE A 117 -1.58 -16.23 -1.26
N PRO A 118 -1.03 -16.49 -0.07
CA PRO A 118 0.41 -16.43 0.21
C PRO A 118 1.23 -17.61 -0.35
N GLU A 119 0.58 -18.68 -0.80
CA GLU A 119 1.28 -19.81 -1.41
C GLU A 119 2.02 -19.41 -2.69
N THR A 120 1.56 -18.34 -3.35
CA THR A 120 2.30 -17.70 -4.45
C THR A 120 2.99 -16.45 -3.93
N LYS A 121 4.28 -16.28 -4.24
CA LYS A 121 5.06 -15.08 -3.92
C LYS A 121 5.39 -14.31 -5.19
N SER A 122 5.37 -13.00 -5.11
CA SER A 122 5.82 -12.11 -6.18
C SER A 122 6.76 -11.05 -5.61
N ILE A 123 7.86 -10.78 -6.30
CA ILE A 123 8.79 -9.73 -5.91
C ILE A 123 8.27 -8.40 -6.43
N HIS A 124 8.22 -7.40 -5.57
CA HIS A 124 7.86 -6.03 -5.92
C HIS A 124 8.95 -5.07 -5.44
N PHE A 125 9.74 -4.57 -6.38
CA PHE A 125 10.80 -3.58 -6.14
C PHE A 125 10.18 -2.22 -5.82
N LYS A 126 9.76 -2.07 -4.57
CA LYS A 126 9.03 -0.88 -4.11
C LYS A 126 9.91 0.36 -4.09
N GLY A 127 9.43 1.41 -4.76
CA GLY A 127 10.06 2.73 -4.67
C GLY A 127 11.15 3.00 -5.70
N GLU A 128 11.52 2.06 -6.55
CA GLU A 128 12.49 2.29 -7.63
C GLU A 128 11.93 3.20 -8.73
N SER A 129 10.61 3.19 -8.91
CA SER A 129 9.95 3.93 -9.99
C SER A 129 9.52 5.35 -9.62
N THR A 130 9.51 5.72 -8.32
CA THR A 130 8.94 7.02 -7.93
C THR A 130 9.62 7.58 -6.67
N PRO A 131 10.37 8.67 -6.77
CA PRO A 131 10.91 9.38 -5.63
C PRO A 131 9.79 9.85 -4.69
N LYS A 132 9.98 9.70 -3.37
CA LYS A 132 9.01 10.15 -2.35
C LYS A 132 9.13 11.66 -2.10
N ASP A 133 9.00 12.43 -3.14
CA ASP A 133 9.06 13.89 -3.14
C ASP A 133 7.71 14.55 -2.79
N LYS A 134 7.65 15.87 -2.89
CA LYS A 134 6.42 16.63 -2.68
C LYS A 134 5.34 16.32 -3.72
N ALA A 135 5.75 15.97 -4.95
CA ALA A 135 4.81 15.60 -6.02
C ALA A 135 4.15 14.25 -5.72
N TYR A 136 4.92 13.29 -5.22
CA TYR A 136 4.40 12.02 -4.70
C TYR A 136 3.32 12.25 -3.64
N GLN A 137 3.62 13.07 -2.62
CA GLN A 137 2.67 13.35 -1.55
C GLN A 137 1.38 13.98 -2.09
N ARG A 138 1.49 14.97 -2.98
CA ARG A 138 0.33 15.63 -3.59
C ARG A 138 -0.53 14.64 -4.38
N ARG A 139 0.09 13.78 -5.21
CA ARG A 139 -0.64 12.75 -5.98
C ARG A 139 -1.37 11.78 -5.07
N PHE A 140 -0.70 11.33 -4.02
CA PHE A 140 -1.32 10.43 -3.03
C PHE A 140 -2.51 11.08 -2.34
N TYR A 141 -2.38 12.33 -1.88
CA TYR A 141 -3.50 13.04 -1.23
C TYR A 141 -4.66 13.29 -2.20
N ASN A 142 -4.40 13.67 -3.43
CA ASN A 142 -5.43 13.86 -4.45
C ASN A 142 -6.18 12.56 -4.72
N ALA A 143 -5.47 11.44 -4.87
CA ALA A 143 -6.07 10.13 -5.09
C ALA A 143 -6.95 9.70 -3.91
N MET A 144 -6.47 9.89 -2.67
CA MET A 144 -7.26 9.58 -1.48
C MET A 144 -8.48 10.49 -1.35
N SER A 145 -8.34 11.79 -1.61
CA SER A 145 -9.46 12.73 -1.61
C SER A 145 -10.51 12.33 -2.63
N TYR A 146 -10.10 11.98 -3.86
CA TYR A 146 -11.00 11.49 -4.89
C TYR A 146 -11.71 10.21 -4.45
N TYR A 147 -10.97 9.23 -3.89
CA TYR A 147 -11.55 7.99 -3.39
C TYR A 147 -12.60 8.23 -2.31
N TYR A 148 -12.33 9.11 -1.34
CA TYR A 148 -13.28 9.45 -0.27
C TYR A 148 -14.50 10.17 -0.82
N ASN A 149 -14.35 11.15 -1.70
CA ASN A 149 -15.45 11.85 -2.34
C ASN A 149 -16.36 10.89 -3.12
N LYS A 150 -15.77 9.97 -3.88
CA LYS A 150 -16.49 8.96 -4.66
C LYS A 150 -17.28 7.97 -3.80
N ASN A 151 -16.71 7.54 -2.68
CA ASN A 151 -17.24 6.41 -1.93
C ASN A 151 -17.96 6.77 -0.63
N PHE A 152 -17.68 7.93 -0.03
CA PHE A 152 -18.18 8.34 1.29
C PHE A 152 -18.77 9.77 1.31
N SER A 153 -18.97 10.39 0.17
CA SER A 153 -19.24 11.81 0.00
C SER A 153 -20.66 12.23 0.35
N HIS A 154 -21.11 12.04 1.57
CA HIS A 154 -22.28 12.77 2.02
C HIS A 154 -21.95 13.70 3.20
N ASN A 155 -20.69 13.83 3.58
CA ASN A 155 -20.31 14.63 4.73
C ASN A 155 -19.06 15.48 4.42
N TRP A 156 -19.25 16.72 3.98
CA TRP A 156 -18.18 17.69 3.73
C TRP A 156 -17.27 17.89 4.96
N LEU A 157 -17.80 17.72 6.18
CA LEU A 157 -17.06 17.75 7.43
C LEU A 157 -15.98 16.67 7.49
N VAL A 158 -16.29 15.49 6.98
CA VAL A 158 -15.36 14.34 6.95
C VAL A 158 -14.18 14.63 6.03
N ASN A 159 -14.45 15.20 4.86
CA ASN A 159 -13.40 15.62 3.92
C ASN A 159 -12.53 16.72 4.53
N TYR A 160 -13.12 17.67 5.22
CA TYR A 160 -12.41 18.76 5.87
C TYR A 160 -11.52 18.26 7.01
N VAL A 161 -12.02 17.37 7.86
CA VAL A 161 -11.26 16.77 8.96
C VAL A 161 -10.09 15.94 8.43
N PHE A 162 -10.28 15.22 7.32
CA PHE A 162 -9.21 14.43 6.70
C PHE A 162 -8.12 15.33 6.09
N LEU A 163 -8.49 16.34 5.34
CA LEU A 163 -7.55 17.30 4.75
C LEU A 163 -6.81 18.10 5.83
N PHE A 164 -7.53 18.60 6.82
CA PHE A 164 -6.96 19.36 7.93
C PHE A 164 -6.06 18.49 8.81
N GLY A 165 -6.49 17.28 9.14
CA GLY A 165 -5.68 16.31 9.90
C GLY A 165 -4.40 15.92 9.17
N SER A 166 -4.46 15.71 7.85
CA SER A 166 -3.28 15.39 7.03
C SER A 166 -2.31 16.57 6.93
N TYR A 167 -2.82 17.80 6.85
CA TYR A 167 -2.04 19.03 6.84
C TYR A 167 -1.31 19.24 8.19
N LEU A 168 -2.02 19.12 9.29
CA LEU A 168 -1.44 19.21 10.63
C LEU A 168 -0.35 18.15 10.86
N PHE A 169 -0.58 16.93 10.42
CA PHE A 169 0.39 15.84 10.57
C PHE A 169 1.64 16.05 9.72
N SER A 170 1.52 16.57 8.51
CA SER A 170 2.67 16.92 7.69
C SER A 170 3.52 18.03 8.32
N GLY A 171 2.89 18.99 8.97
CA GLY A 171 3.54 20.03 9.77
C GLY A 171 4.24 19.49 11.02
N PHE A 172 3.58 18.60 11.75
CA PHE A 172 4.13 17.97 12.95
C PHE A 172 5.33 17.05 12.65
N LYS A 173 5.27 16.29 11.55
CA LYS A 173 6.38 15.46 11.10
C LYS A 173 7.60 16.29 10.68
N ARG A 174 7.39 17.45 10.06
CA ARG A 174 8.45 18.43 9.77
C ARG A 174 9.12 18.94 11.05
N PHE A 175 8.32 19.24 12.08
CA PHE A 175 8.82 19.75 13.36
C PHE A 175 9.69 18.70 14.09
N ILE A 176 9.29 17.43 14.07
CA ILE A 176 10.06 16.33 14.67
C ILE A 176 11.31 16.00 13.86
N SER A 177 11.23 15.98 12.52
CA SER A 177 12.36 15.70 11.62
C SER A 177 13.45 16.78 11.73
N SER A 178 13.05 18.04 11.80
CA SER A 178 13.97 19.17 11.99
C SER A 178 14.78 19.10 13.30
N LYS A 179 14.25 18.41 14.29
CA LYS A 179 14.93 18.21 15.58
C LYS A 179 15.89 17.01 15.57
N SER A 180 15.71 16.06 14.64
CA SER A 180 16.53 14.84 14.49
C SER A 180 17.75 15.05 13.57
N GLU A 181 17.65 15.92 12.58
CA GLU A 181 18.75 16.17 11.62
C GLU A 181 19.97 16.89 12.20
N LYS A 182 19.85 17.47 13.40
CA LYS A 182 21.01 18.09 14.09
C LYS A 182 21.97 17.12 14.77
N LYS A 183 21.80 15.80 14.64
CA LYS A 183 22.56 14.84 15.45
C LYS A 183 23.37 13.77 14.71
N ASN A 184 23.34 13.64 13.40
CA ASN A 184 24.20 12.65 12.73
C ASN A 184 24.52 13.09 11.28
N GLU A 185 25.49 13.96 11.10
CA GLU A 185 26.25 14.06 9.86
C GLU A 185 27.55 13.29 10.00
N THR A 186 27.54 12.00 9.73
CA THR A 186 28.71 11.30 9.23
C THR A 186 28.50 11.11 7.72
N PRO A 187 29.38 11.65 6.86
CA PRO A 187 29.24 11.46 5.43
C PRO A 187 29.58 10.00 5.09
N ILE A 188 28.57 9.18 4.87
CA ILE A 188 28.75 7.85 4.28
C ILE A 188 29.01 8.09 2.78
N ASN A 189 30.26 7.96 2.40
CA ASN A 189 30.71 8.07 1.03
C ASN A 189 30.36 6.76 0.28
N ASN A 190 29.10 6.56 -0.06
CA ASN A 190 28.62 5.41 -0.83
C ASN A 190 29.02 5.60 -2.31
N ARG A 191 30.24 5.24 -2.67
CA ARG A 191 30.61 5.06 -4.06
C ARG A 191 30.24 3.64 -4.49
N LEU A 192 29.30 3.53 -5.42
CA LEU A 192 29.03 2.29 -6.11
C LEU A 192 30.23 2.03 -7.06
N ILE A 193 31.07 1.07 -6.74
CA ILE A 193 32.15 0.64 -7.62
C ILE A 193 31.64 -0.55 -8.41
N VAL A 194 31.34 -0.35 -9.69
CA VAL A 194 31.02 -1.44 -10.62
C VAL A 194 32.34 -1.83 -11.29
N THR A 195 32.82 -3.04 -11.04
CA THR A 195 34.02 -3.58 -11.70
C THR A 195 33.69 -4.96 -12.26
N SER A 196 34.23 -5.23 -13.44
CA SER A 196 34.23 -6.56 -14.05
C SER A 196 35.52 -7.35 -13.72
N ASP A 197 36.36 -6.81 -12.83
CA ASP A 197 37.64 -7.43 -12.45
C ASP A 197 37.53 -8.03 -11.04
N ASP A 198 37.47 -9.36 -10.97
CA ASP A 198 37.34 -10.12 -9.72
C ASP A 198 38.53 -9.90 -8.76
N ASN A 199 39.73 -9.59 -9.28
CA ASN A 199 40.90 -9.31 -8.45
C ASN A 199 40.82 -7.95 -7.73
N LEU A 200 40.08 -6.99 -8.27
CA LEU A 200 39.88 -5.69 -7.63
C LEU A 200 38.85 -5.80 -6.49
N PHE A 201 37.86 -6.66 -6.64
CA PHE A 201 36.83 -6.89 -5.62
C PHE A 201 37.43 -7.48 -4.33
N GLU A 202 38.35 -8.44 -4.43
CA GLU A 202 39.04 -9.03 -3.27
C GLU A 202 39.98 -8.06 -2.54
N LYS A 203 40.58 -7.10 -3.24
CA LYS A 203 41.47 -6.08 -2.63
C LYS A 203 40.73 -5.00 -1.86
N LEU A 204 39.43 -4.80 -2.13
CA LEU A 204 38.60 -3.77 -1.46
C LEU A 204 37.90 -4.31 -0.20
N HIS A 205 37.92 -5.63 0.00
CA HIS A 205 37.33 -6.31 1.17
C HIS A 205 38.37 -6.73 2.23
N LYS A 206 39.65 -6.38 2.06
CA LYS A 206 40.69 -6.46 3.08
C LYS A 206 40.95 -5.09 3.69
#